data_3cdd862430501d296aa430d158aafd9e
#
_entry.id   3cdd862430501d296aa430d158aafd9e
#
_cell.length_a   1.000
_cell.length_b   1.000
_cell.length_c   1.000
_cell.angle_alpha   90.00
_cell.angle_beta   90.00
_cell.angle_gamma   90.00
#
_symmetry.space_group_name_H-M   'P 1'
#
loop_
_entity.id
_entity.type
_entity.pdbx_description
1 polymer ?
#
loop_
_entity_poly.entity_id
_entity_poly.type
_entity_poly.pdbx_seq_one_letter_code
_entity_poly.pdbx_strand_id
1 'polypeptide(L)'
;ENTFAIGEPRYDQKNFNYLILGNKRAILFDAGSGMRDINPVVNSLTNLPLTFVPSHLHYDHIGNNVEFDRIALVDLPHLRERVKDGYLQLKWQEHLGETEGYEAPKLKIHEWLSPAEVIDIGDRELTVLFTPGHTDNSISLLDNANHTIFSGDFIYPGDLYAFLPGSNLGDYLQGAKNLISSAGPEYKIYGAHRSASSGLPIINLQDVTDLRETLEAIQNHGEEGEGFYPLSFKVNKRINLLTEPSWLQTWNPRYPELTQIEE
;
A
#
# COMPACT_ATOMS: atom_id res chain seq x y z
N GLU A 1 -7.09 4.78 19.43
CA GLU A 1 -5.94 5.01 20.32
C GLU A 1 -4.83 4.01 19.99
N ASN A 2 -3.59 4.31 20.37
CA ASN A 2 -2.43 3.42 20.11
C ASN A 2 -2.06 3.22 18.62
N THR A 3 -2.33 4.24 17.77
CA THR A 3 -1.83 4.28 16.38
C THR A 3 -1.20 5.63 16.11
N PHE A 4 -0.02 5.62 15.53
CA PHE A 4 0.75 6.81 15.22
C PHE A 4 1.01 6.89 13.71
N ALA A 5 0.75 8.05 13.12
CA ALA A 5 1.14 8.35 11.77
C ALA A 5 2.51 9.07 11.81
N ILE A 6 3.53 8.47 11.26
CA ILE A 6 4.89 9.00 11.17
C ILE A 6 5.05 9.60 9.78
N GLY A 7 5.07 10.93 9.70
CA GLY A 7 5.16 11.64 8.43
C GLY A 7 6.59 12.00 8.06
N GLU A 8 6.93 11.95 6.78
CA GLU A 8 8.19 12.40 6.19
C GLU A 8 7.99 13.75 5.45
N PRO A 9 7.93 14.89 6.15
CA PRO A 9 7.48 16.17 5.59
C PRO A 9 8.44 16.77 4.55
N ARG A 10 9.64 16.22 4.40
CA ARG A 10 10.65 16.67 3.43
C ARG A 10 10.72 15.79 2.18
N TYR A 11 9.99 14.68 2.17
CA TYR A 11 9.79 13.91 0.96
C TYR A 11 8.73 14.61 0.10
N ASP A 12 8.90 14.64 -1.19
CA ASP A 12 8.05 15.44 -2.09
C ASP A 12 6.57 15.05 -1.99
N GLN A 13 6.30 13.75 -1.99
CA GLN A 13 4.96 13.18 -1.87
C GLN A 13 4.42 13.12 -0.43
N LYS A 14 5.23 13.51 0.56
CA LYS A 14 4.86 13.52 1.99
C LYS A 14 4.34 12.19 2.50
N ASN A 15 5.23 11.19 2.54
CA ASN A 15 4.94 9.85 3.02
C ASN A 15 4.41 9.81 4.46
N PHE A 16 3.55 8.84 4.72
CA PHE A 16 3.04 8.49 6.05
C PHE A 16 3.19 6.99 6.27
N ASN A 17 3.89 6.65 7.35
CA ASN A 17 4.06 5.30 7.85
C ASN A 17 3.22 5.14 9.11
N TYR A 18 2.65 3.96 9.36
CA TYR A 18 1.74 3.78 10.49
C TYR A 18 2.29 2.79 11.50
N LEU A 19 2.56 3.28 12.72
CA LEU A 19 2.92 2.44 13.86
C LEU A 19 1.65 2.08 14.61
N ILE A 20 1.28 0.80 14.60
CA ILE A 20 0.04 0.26 15.16
C ILE A 20 0.40 -0.60 16.36
N LEU A 21 0.01 -0.17 17.56
CA LEU A 21 0.35 -0.85 18.79
C LEU A 21 -0.80 -1.74 19.28
N GLY A 22 -0.47 -2.99 19.60
CA GLY A 22 -1.25 -3.84 20.46
C GLY A 22 -0.64 -3.92 21.87
N ASN A 23 -1.03 -4.90 22.67
CA ASN A 23 -0.44 -5.13 23.99
C ASN A 23 0.63 -6.23 24.03
N LYS A 24 0.81 -7.01 22.93
CA LYS A 24 1.84 -8.04 22.79
C LYS A 24 2.94 -7.66 21.81
N ARG A 25 2.58 -7.05 20.71
CA ARG A 25 3.51 -6.61 19.65
C ARG A 25 2.98 -5.37 18.92
N ALA A 26 3.84 -4.76 18.12
CA ALA A 26 3.51 -3.63 17.25
C ALA A 26 3.72 -4.01 15.78
N ILE A 27 2.94 -3.39 14.91
CA ILE A 27 3.13 -3.42 13.46
C ILE A 27 3.57 -2.04 13.01
N LEU A 28 4.66 -1.98 12.25
CA LEU A 28 5.00 -0.81 11.45
C LEU A 28 4.57 -1.09 10.01
N PHE A 29 3.53 -0.40 9.55
CA PHE A 29 3.03 -0.48 8.19
C PHE A 29 3.65 0.64 7.38
N ASP A 30 4.52 0.26 6.44
CA ASP A 30 5.49 1.07 5.71
C ASP A 30 6.62 1.65 6.57
N ALA A 31 7.77 1.92 5.93
CA ALA A 31 8.99 2.35 6.59
C ALA A 31 9.65 3.57 5.91
N GLY A 32 8.93 4.27 5.05
CA GLY A 32 9.40 5.48 4.40
C GLY A 32 10.47 5.26 3.34
N SER A 33 10.99 6.38 2.85
CA SER A 33 11.93 6.43 1.73
C SER A 33 13.37 6.06 2.07
N GLY A 34 13.71 5.94 3.35
CA GLY A 34 15.09 5.76 3.80
C GLY A 34 15.97 7.03 3.72
N MET A 35 15.45 8.15 3.23
CA MET A 35 16.18 9.42 3.25
C MET A 35 16.44 9.92 4.68
N ARG A 36 15.62 9.48 5.61
CA ARG A 36 15.77 9.70 7.05
C ARG A 36 15.46 8.42 7.79
N ASP A 37 16.27 8.14 8.77
CA ASP A 37 16.04 7.05 9.70
C ASP A 37 14.82 7.37 10.58
N ILE A 38 13.78 6.54 10.49
CA ILE A 38 12.56 6.65 11.31
C ILE A 38 12.64 5.85 12.61
N ASN A 39 13.64 4.97 12.77
CA ASN A 39 13.80 4.11 13.93
C ASN A 39 13.86 4.87 15.26
N PRO A 40 14.58 6.02 15.40
CA PRO A 40 14.53 6.79 16.62
C PRO A 40 13.13 7.24 17.01
N VAL A 41 12.27 7.57 16.03
CA VAL A 41 10.87 7.94 16.27
C VAL A 41 10.08 6.72 16.73
N VAL A 42 10.17 5.60 16.00
CA VAL A 42 9.51 4.33 16.36
C VAL A 42 9.90 3.89 17.76
N ASN A 43 11.21 3.86 18.07
CA ASN A 43 11.73 3.44 19.38
C ASN A 43 11.35 4.40 20.52
N SER A 44 11.06 5.66 20.23
CA SER A 44 10.55 6.60 21.24
C SER A 44 9.05 6.37 21.57
N LEU A 45 8.31 5.70 20.67
CA LEU A 45 6.88 5.47 20.81
C LEU A 45 6.55 4.10 21.39
N THR A 46 7.43 3.09 21.25
CA THR A 46 7.19 1.74 21.73
C THR A 46 8.48 0.98 22.03
N ASN A 47 8.39 0.05 23.00
CA ASN A 47 9.40 -0.98 23.27
C ASN A 47 8.85 -2.40 22.99
N LEU A 48 7.69 -2.50 22.36
CA LEU A 48 7.09 -3.79 22.01
C LEU A 48 7.89 -4.47 20.88
N PRO A 49 7.87 -5.81 20.81
CA PRO A 49 8.38 -6.51 19.64
C PRO A 49 7.74 -5.95 18.36
N LEU A 50 8.55 -5.51 17.41
CA LEU A 50 8.09 -4.85 16.21
C LEU A 50 8.16 -5.79 15.01
N THR A 51 7.10 -5.81 14.21
CA THR A 51 7.09 -6.44 12.88
C THR A 51 6.88 -5.36 11.83
N PHE A 52 7.79 -5.27 10.88
CA PHE A 52 7.62 -4.41 9.70
C PHE A 52 6.78 -5.15 8.65
N VAL A 53 5.77 -4.48 8.14
CA VAL A 53 4.87 -4.96 7.07
C VAL A 53 4.81 -3.89 5.99
N PRO A 54 5.46 -4.06 4.83
CA PRO A 54 5.29 -3.13 3.72
C PRO A 54 3.90 -3.26 3.10
N SER A 55 3.28 -2.14 2.77
CA SER A 55 2.06 -2.13 1.96
C SER A 55 2.33 -2.67 0.55
N HIS A 56 3.51 -2.37 0.02
CA HIS A 56 4.04 -2.85 -1.26
C HIS A 56 5.56 -2.58 -1.33
N LEU A 57 6.21 -2.93 -2.44
CA LEU A 57 7.67 -2.93 -2.53
C LEU A 57 8.26 -1.72 -3.27
N HIS A 58 7.58 -0.57 -3.34
CA HIS A 58 8.25 0.64 -3.81
C HIS A 58 9.24 1.16 -2.76
N TYR A 59 10.32 1.79 -3.23
CA TYR A 59 11.45 2.24 -2.43
C TYR A 59 11.06 3.16 -1.27
N ASP A 60 10.03 3.96 -1.45
CA ASP A 60 9.56 4.93 -0.46
C ASP A 60 8.64 4.34 0.62
N HIS A 61 8.41 3.03 0.57
CA HIS A 61 7.72 2.24 1.60
C HIS A 61 8.64 1.26 2.31
N ILE A 62 9.79 0.93 1.70
CA ILE A 62 10.74 -0.06 2.22
C ILE A 62 12.13 0.52 2.52
N GLY A 63 12.29 1.82 2.48
CA GLY A 63 13.61 2.47 2.57
C GLY A 63 14.35 2.25 3.88
N ASN A 64 13.66 2.10 5.01
CA ASN A 64 14.25 1.82 6.33
C ASN A 64 14.17 0.34 6.74
N ASN A 65 13.90 -0.57 5.83
CA ASN A 65 13.63 -1.98 6.13
C ASN A 65 14.81 -2.75 6.75
N VAL A 66 16.02 -2.31 6.50
CA VAL A 66 17.24 -2.99 6.99
C VAL A 66 17.44 -2.89 8.49
N GLU A 67 16.72 -1.98 9.13
CA GLU A 67 16.80 -1.73 10.57
C GLU A 67 15.79 -2.59 11.37
N PHE A 68 14.95 -3.40 10.71
CA PHE A 68 13.94 -4.20 11.39
C PHE A 68 14.31 -5.67 11.45
N ASP A 69 14.35 -6.21 12.69
CA ASP A 69 14.67 -7.61 12.95
C ASP A 69 13.62 -8.60 12.42
N ARG A 70 12.38 -8.14 12.23
CA ARG A 70 11.26 -8.97 11.78
C ARG A 70 10.49 -8.30 10.65
N ILE A 71 10.49 -8.95 9.49
CA ILE A 71 9.77 -8.50 8.29
C ILE A 71 8.73 -9.54 7.91
N ALA A 72 7.48 -9.11 7.74
CA ALA A 72 6.40 -9.92 7.20
C ALA A 72 5.99 -9.40 5.83
N LEU A 73 5.81 -10.29 4.85
CA LEU A 73 5.48 -9.93 3.48
C LEU A 73 4.25 -10.71 3.01
N VAL A 74 3.45 -10.10 2.15
CA VAL A 74 2.28 -10.78 1.56
C VAL A 74 2.71 -12.05 0.81
N ASP A 75 1.97 -13.14 1.04
CA ASP A 75 2.24 -14.45 0.46
C ASP A 75 1.69 -14.57 -0.96
N LEU A 76 2.54 -14.27 -1.92
CA LEU A 76 2.21 -14.36 -3.34
C LEU A 76 3.24 -15.25 -4.07
N PRO A 77 2.81 -16.10 -5.03
CA PRO A 77 3.71 -17.04 -5.71
C PRO A 77 4.93 -16.34 -6.32
N HIS A 78 4.75 -15.23 -7.02
CA HIS A 78 5.84 -14.49 -7.67
C HIS A 78 6.82 -13.84 -6.68
N LEU A 79 6.41 -13.54 -5.45
CA LEU A 79 7.31 -13.07 -4.39
C LEU A 79 8.10 -14.23 -3.77
N ARG A 80 7.45 -15.36 -3.57
CA ARG A 80 8.12 -16.59 -3.10
C ARG A 80 9.26 -17.01 -4.02
N GLU A 81 9.04 -16.95 -5.34
CA GLU A 81 10.05 -17.29 -6.35
C GLU A 81 11.28 -16.37 -6.31
N ARG A 82 11.13 -15.17 -5.79
CA ARG A 82 12.19 -14.16 -5.66
C ARG A 82 13.01 -14.32 -4.38
N VAL A 83 12.61 -15.17 -3.44
CA VAL A 83 13.35 -15.37 -2.19
C VAL A 83 14.46 -16.41 -2.39
N LYS A 84 15.70 -16.00 -2.06
CA LYS A 84 16.89 -16.85 -2.04
C LYS A 84 17.55 -16.77 -0.68
N ASP A 85 17.80 -17.91 -0.07
CA ASP A 85 18.40 -18.02 1.27
C ASP A 85 17.67 -17.19 2.34
N GLY A 86 16.35 -17.08 2.22
CA GLY A 86 15.49 -16.29 3.11
C GLY A 86 15.44 -14.78 2.80
N TYR A 87 16.14 -14.32 1.76
CA TYR A 87 16.18 -12.91 1.37
C TYR A 87 15.43 -12.67 0.05
N LEU A 88 14.52 -11.69 0.06
CA LEU A 88 13.85 -11.23 -1.15
C LEU A 88 14.84 -10.52 -2.07
N GLN A 89 14.83 -10.89 -3.35
CA GLN A 89 15.60 -10.20 -4.39
C GLN A 89 14.76 -9.02 -4.91
N LEU A 90 15.18 -7.79 -4.59
CA LEU A 90 14.51 -6.59 -5.09
C LEU A 90 14.73 -6.40 -6.58
N LYS A 91 13.73 -5.87 -7.28
CA LYS A 91 13.85 -5.39 -8.65
C LYS A 91 14.43 -3.96 -8.62
N TRP A 92 15.01 -3.51 -9.72
CA TRP A 92 15.64 -2.18 -9.80
C TRP A 92 14.65 -1.03 -9.46
N GLN A 93 13.39 -1.15 -9.88
CA GLN A 93 12.36 -0.15 -9.58
C GLN A 93 11.93 -0.14 -8.09
N GLU A 94 12.27 -1.16 -7.35
CA GLU A 94 12.04 -1.26 -5.91
C GLU A 94 13.21 -0.68 -5.10
N HIS A 95 14.29 -0.27 -5.80
CA HIS A 95 15.48 0.32 -5.20
C HIS A 95 16.13 1.35 -6.14
N LEU A 96 15.78 2.62 -5.98
CA LEU A 96 16.28 3.70 -6.85
C LEU A 96 17.76 4.05 -6.67
N GLY A 97 18.37 3.68 -5.54
CA GLY A 97 19.78 3.96 -5.28
C GLY A 97 20.77 3.18 -6.13
N GLU A 98 20.33 2.15 -6.86
CA GLU A 98 21.20 1.31 -7.69
C GLU A 98 21.88 2.10 -8.81
N THR A 99 21.18 3.08 -9.39
CA THR A 99 21.75 3.98 -10.43
C THR A 99 22.89 4.84 -9.91
N GLU A 100 22.97 5.06 -8.61
CA GLU A 100 23.99 5.83 -7.90
C GLU A 100 25.06 4.95 -7.27
N GLY A 101 25.03 3.65 -7.52
CA GLY A 101 25.99 2.65 -7.06
C GLY A 101 25.75 2.15 -5.64
N TYR A 102 24.57 2.37 -5.08
CA TYR A 102 24.18 1.76 -3.81
C TYR A 102 23.69 0.32 -4.05
N GLU A 103 24.08 -0.60 -3.18
CA GLU A 103 23.55 -1.97 -3.19
C GLU A 103 22.08 -1.98 -2.72
N ALA A 104 21.26 -2.77 -3.39
CA ALA A 104 19.88 -3.00 -2.96
C ALA A 104 19.84 -3.59 -1.55
N PRO A 105 18.96 -3.08 -0.66
CA PRO A 105 18.86 -3.61 0.70
C PRO A 105 18.40 -5.07 0.68
N LYS A 106 18.89 -5.85 1.65
CA LYS A 106 18.54 -7.27 1.78
C LYS A 106 17.36 -7.42 2.73
N LEU A 107 16.20 -7.69 2.18
CA LEU A 107 14.97 -7.96 2.94
C LEU A 107 14.94 -9.43 3.36
N LYS A 108 15.23 -9.72 4.63
CA LYS A 108 15.07 -11.07 5.19
C LYS A 108 13.62 -11.28 5.57
N ILE A 109 12.94 -12.20 4.88
CA ILE A 109 11.54 -12.50 5.16
C ILE A 109 11.43 -13.48 6.31
N HIS A 110 10.72 -13.08 7.37
CA HIS A 110 10.52 -13.87 8.58
C HIS A 110 9.12 -14.49 8.65
N GLU A 111 8.15 -13.83 8.02
CA GLU A 111 6.74 -14.24 8.06
C GLU A 111 6.10 -13.97 6.71
N TRP A 112 5.20 -14.85 6.28
CA TRP A 112 4.40 -14.69 5.08
C TRP A 112 2.95 -14.50 5.50
N LEU A 113 2.32 -13.45 5.01
CA LEU A 113 0.96 -13.07 5.35
C LEU A 113 0.03 -13.44 4.19
N SER A 114 -0.82 -14.43 4.38
CA SER A 114 -1.82 -14.78 3.38
C SER A 114 -2.87 -13.67 3.24
N PRO A 115 -3.40 -13.41 2.04
CA PRO A 115 -4.60 -12.60 1.88
C PRO A 115 -5.73 -13.10 2.80
N ALA A 116 -6.44 -12.18 3.43
CA ALA A 116 -7.45 -12.41 4.48
C ALA A 116 -6.92 -12.93 5.83
N GLU A 117 -5.61 -13.11 5.99
CA GLU A 117 -5.03 -13.50 7.28
C GLU A 117 -5.25 -12.42 8.35
N VAL A 118 -5.47 -12.88 9.58
CA VAL A 118 -5.63 -12.02 10.76
C VAL A 118 -4.33 -12.00 11.55
N ILE A 119 -3.75 -10.83 11.69
CA ILE A 119 -2.55 -10.57 12.50
C ILE A 119 -2.99 -10.22 13.93
N ASP A 120 -2.84 -11.17 14.88
CA ASP A 120 -3.06 -10.90 16.32
C ASP A 120 -1.88 -10.09 16.90
N ILE A 121 -2.15 -8.89 17.38
CA ILE A 121 -1.18 -8.05 18.09
C ILE A 121 -1.48 -7.94 19.60
N GLY A 122 -2.42 -8.77 20.07
CA GLY A 122 -2.79 -8.96 21.48
C GLY A 122 -4.24 -8.56 21.74
N ASP A 123 -4.48 -7.31 22.10
CA ASP A 123 -5.82 -6.74 22.31
C ASP A 123 -6.44 -6.16 21.04
N ARG A 124 -5.82 -6.42 19.88
CA ARG A 124 -6.19 -5.86 18.58
C ARG A 124 -5.81 -6.84 17.46
N GLU A 125 -6.65 -6.93 16.46
CA GLU A 125 -6.48 -7.77 15.29
C GLU A 125 -6.49 -6.90 14.02
N LEU A 126 -5.59 -7.22 13.10
CA LEU A 126 -5.49 -6.56 11.81
C LEU A 126 -5.69 -7.60 10.70
N THR A 127 -6.65 -7.39 9.81
CA THR A 127 -6.86 -8.28 8.66
C THR A 127 -6.08 -7.78 7.45
N VAL A 128 -5.36 -8.68 6.79
CA VAL A 128 -4.64 -8.41 5.55
C VAL A 128 -5.63 -8.40 4.39
N LEU A 129 -5.88 -7.25 3.79
CA LEU A 129 -6.66 -7.14 2.56
C LEU A 129 -5.73 -7.10 1.36
N PHE A 130 -5.93 -7.98 0.40
CA PHE A 130 -5.23 -7.91 -0.87
C PHE A 130 -5.86 -6.82 -1.75
N THR A 131 -5.13 -5.72 -1.96
CA THR A 131 -5.57 -4.53 -2.70
C THR A 131 -4.58 -4.20 -3.82
N PRO A 132 -4.42 -5.11 -4.81
CA PRO A 132 -3.52 -4.89 -5.92
C PRO A 132 -4.05 -3.80 -6.86
N GLY A 133 -3.17 -3.31 -7.75
CA GLY A 133 -3.54 -2.32 -8.77
C GLY A 133 -2.45 -1.29 -8.96
N HIS A 134 -2.07 -0.58 -7.92
CA HIS A 134 -0.87 0.27 -7.91
C HIS A 134 0.38 -0.59 -8.14
N THR A 135 0.50 -1.70 -7.44
CA THR A 135 1.45 -2.79 -7.73
C THR A 135 0.76 -4.16 -7.65
N ASP A 136 1.47 -5.20 -8.11
CA ASP A 136 1.03 -6.60 -8.06
C ASP A 136 1.10 -7.23 -6.67
N ASN A 137 1.65 -6.53 -5.68
CA ASN A 137 1.88 -7.02 -4.33
C ASN A 137 1.28 -6.10 -3.24
N SER A 138 0.43 -5.14 -3.63
CA SER A 138 -0.16 -4.19 -2.71
C SER A 138 -1.18 -4.83 -1.77
N ILE A 139 -1.07 -4.47 -0.48
CA ILE A 139 -2.02 -4.83 0.56
C ILE A 139 -2.48 -3.61 1.35
N SER A 140 -3.64 -3.75 1.98
CA SER A 140 -4.12 -2.85 3.02
C SER A 140 -4.28 -3.61 4.34
N LEU A 141 -4.23 -2.91 5.46
CA LEU A 141 -4.54 -3.49 6.78
C LEU A 141 -5.87 -2.95 7.28
N LEU A 142 -6.79 -3.85 7.59
CA LEU A 142 -8.11 -3.55 8.14
C LEU A 142 -8.11 -3.78 9.65
N ASP A 143 -8.48 -2.77 10.39
CA ASP A 143 -8.68 -2.76 11.84
C ASP A 143 -10.17 -2.59 12.15
N ASN A 144 -10.85 -3.71 12.32
CA ASN A 144 -12.28 -3.72 12.60
C ASN A 144 -12.64 -3.03 13.92
N ALA A 145 -11.82 -3.21 14.96
CA ALA A 145 -12.10 -2.66 16.28
C ALA A 145 -12.11 -1.12 16.31
N ASN A 146 -11.33 -0.50 15.43
CA ASN A 146 -11.21 0.96 15.34
C ASN A 146 -11.86 1.55 14.07
N HIS A 147 -12.55 0.75 13.27
CA HIS A 147 -13.13 1.13 11.97
C HIS A 147 -12.12 1.89 11.10
N THR A 148 -10.93 1.30 10.94
CA THR A 148 -9.81 1.94 10.26
C THR A 148 -9.19 1.02 9.22
N ILE A 149 -8.82 1.56 8.06
CA ILE A 149 -8.04 0.88 7.03
C ILE A 149 -6.78 1.69 6.77
N PHE A 150 -5.64 1.01 6.67
CA PHE A 150 -4.36 1.57 6.19
C PHE A 150 -4.15 1.05 4.78
N SER A 151 -4.23 1.92 3.78
CA SER A 151 -4.33 1.52 2.36
C SER A 151 -3.03 1.61 1.56
N GLY A 152 -1.92 2.05 2.19
CA GLY A 152 -0.69 2.30 1.43
C GLY A 152 -0.96 3.23 0.24
N ASP A 153 -0.47 2.84 -0.93
CA ASP A 153 -0.66 3.58 -2.19
C ASP A 153 -1.87 3.14 -3.00
N PHE A 154 -2.66 2.21 -2.46
CA PHE A 154 -3.87 1.81 -3.14
C PHE A 154 -4.82 2.99 -3.36
N ILE A 155 -5.03 3.84 -2.31
CA ILE A 155 -5.83 5.06 -2.42
C ILE A 155 -5.45 6.10 -1.37
N TYR A 156 -5.29 7.35 -1.81
CA TYR A 156 -4.96 8.51 -0.98
C TYR A 156 -5.42 9.82 -1.65
N PRO A 157 -5.48 10.95 -0.93
CA PRO A 157 -5.80 12.24 -1.55
C PRO A 157 -4.63 12.73 -2.41
N GLY A 158 -4.80 12.74 -3.72
CA GLY A 158 -3.78 13.14 -4.68
C GLY A 158 -3.88 12.37 -5.99
N ASP A 159 -2.75 12.23 -6.66
CA ASP A 159 -2.63 11.51 -7.92
C ASP A 159 -2.26 10.05 -7.63
N LEU A 160 -3.17 9.12 -7.95
CA LEU A 160 -2.94 7.69 -7.82
C LEU A 160 -2.18 7.17 -9.05
N TYR A 161 -1.06 6.50 -8.84
CA TYR A 161 -0.19 6.04 -9.92
C TYR A 161 -0.53 4.62 -10.35
N ALA A 162 -1.18 4.48 -11.50
CA ALA A 162 -1.52 3.21 -12.13
C ALA A 162 -0.83 3.06 -13.52
N PHE A 163 0.37 3.63 -13.67
CA PHE A 163 1.19 3.59 -14.89
C PHE A 163 2.62 3.13 -14.61
N LEU A 164 2.98 2.88 -13.36
CA LEU A 164 4.29 2.38 -12.98
C LEU A 164 4.42 0.87 -13.26
N PRO A 165 5.65 0.33 -13.43
CA PRO A 165 5.85 -1.09 -13.61
C PRO A 165 5.22 -1.91 -12.46
N GLY A 166 4.38 -2.88 -12.82
CA GLY A 166 3.61 -3.66 -11.85
C GLY A 166 2.17 -3.21 -11.67
N SER A 167 1.78 -2.05 -12.19
CA SER A 167 0.39 -1.61 -12.19
C SER A 167 -0.50 -2.45 -13.11
N ASN A 168 -1.80 -2.54 -12.79
CA ASN A 168 -2.81 -3.21 -13.59
C ASN A 168 -4.20 -2.69 -13.21
N LEU A 169 -4.97 -2.18 -14.18
CA LEU A 169 -6.27 -1.58 -13.90
C LEU A 169 -7.34 -2.60 -13.53
N GLY A 170 -7.24 -3.83 -14.05
CA GLY A 170 -8.13 -4.94 -13.66
C GLY A 170 -7.90 -5.35 -12.20
N ASP A 171 -6.64 -5.44 -11.77
CA ASP A 171 -6.28 -5.63 -10.37
C ASP A 171 -6.80 -4.47 -9.51
N TYR A 172 -6.66 -3.22 -9.98
CA TYR A 172 -7.11 -2.04 -9.25
C TYR A 172 -8.63 -2.04 -9.04
N LEU A 173 -9.38 -2.37 -10.10
CA LEU A 173 -10.83 -2.52 -10.02
C LEU A 173 -11.25 -3.60 -9.02
N GLN A 174 -10.53 -4.74 -9.03
CA GLN A 174 -10.78 -5.82 -8.09
C GLN A 174 -10.43 -5.41 -6.65
N GLY A 175 -9.28 -4.76 -6.44
CA GLY A 175 -8.88 -4.24 -5.14
C GLY A 175 -9.89 -3.23 -4.57
N ALA A 176 -10.47 -2.37 -5.41
CA ALA A 176 -11.53 -1.44 -5.00
C ALA A 176 -12.80 -2.18 -4.55
N LYS A 177 -13.21 -3.24 -5.29
CA LYS A 177 -14.34 -4.07 -4.92
C LYS A 177 -14.12 -4.80 -3.60
N ASN A 178 -12.92 -5.35 -3.38
CA ASN A 178 -12.56 -6.00 -2.13
C ASN A 178 -12.63 -5.05 -0.94
N LEU A 179 -12.08 -3.84 -1.08
CA LEU A 179 -12.09 -2.87 -0.01
C LEU A 179 -13.51 -2.41 0.32
N ILE A 180 -14.35 -2.17 -0.68
CA ILE A 180 -15.76 -1.81 -0.51
C ILE A 180 -16.55 -2.92 0.20
N SER A 181 -16.31 -4.18 -0.13
CA SER A 181 -17.01 -5.32 0.51
C SER A 181 -16.55 -5.57 1.95
N SER A 182 -15.34 -5.13 2.30
CA SER A 182 -14.74 -5.36 3.62
C SER A 182 -15.08 -4.31 4.66
N ALA A 183 -15.67 -3.16 4.28
CA ALA A 183 -15.81 -2.01 5.17
C ALA A 183 -17.15 -1.29 4.98
N GLY A 184 -17.68 -0.74 6.06
CA GLY A 184 -18.84 0.14 6.06
C GLY A 184 -18.49 1.63 5.91
N PRO A 185 -19.49 2.50 5.78
CA PRO A 185 -19.29 3.94 5.61
C PRO A 185 -18.67 4.64 6.84
N GLU A 186 -18.66 3.98 7.99
CA GLU A 186 -18.06 4.46 9.24
C GLU A 186 -16.53 4.36 9.25
N TYR A 187 -15.94 3.58 8.33
CA TYR A 187 -14.51 3.39 8.28
C TYR A 187 -13.77 4.63 7.77
N LYS A 188 -12.65 4.94 8.42
CA LYS A 188 -11.66 5.91 7.93
C LYS A 188 -10.53 5.18 7.25
N ILE A 189 -10.16 5.64 6.07
CA ILE A 189 -9.08 5.06 5.29
C ILE A 189 -7.90 6.02 5.30
N TYR A 190 -6.74 5.53 5.69
CA TYR A 190 -5.48 6.28 5.78
C TYR A 190 -4.53 5.78 4.69
N GLY A 191 -4.27 6.63 3.70
CA GLY A 191 -3.31 6.35 2.63
C GLY A 191 -1.87 6.69 3.03
N ALA A 192 -0.92 6.36 2.18
CA ALA A 192 0.49 6.65 2.45
C ALA A 192 0.94 8.05 1.98
N HIS A 193 0.19 8.71 1.11
CA HIS A 193 0.57 10.02 0.56
C HIS A 193 -0.53 11.06 0.67
N ARG A 194 -0.14 12.32 0.50
CA ARG A 194 -1.05 13.44 0.32
C ARG A 194 -0.46 14.55 -0.54
N SER A 195 -1.29 15.21 -1.32
CA SER A 195 -0.94 16.44 -2.04
C SER A 195 -1.13 17.70 -1.18
N ALA A 196 -2.03 17.67 -0.19
CA ALA A 196 -2.30 18.81 0.69
C ALA A 196 -1.09 19.18 1.57
N SER A 197 -0.95 20.48 1.91
CA SER A 197 0.16 20.99 2.72
C SER A 197 0.13 20.54 4.18
N SER A 198 -1.05 20.18 4.72
CA SER A 198 -1.23 19.80 6.12
C SER A 198 -2.29 18.69 6.28
N GLY A 199 -2.36 18.08 7.47
CA GLY A 199 -3.31 17.01 7.81
C GLY A 199 -2.80 15.62 7.49
N LEU A 200 -3.61 14.62 7.78
CA LEU A 200 -3.37 13.22 7.43
C LEU A 200 -4.03 12.89 6.07
N PRO A 201 -3.52 11.89 5.35
CA PRO A 201 -4.09 11.44 4.07
C PRO A 201 -5.35 10.60 4.30
N ILE A 202 -6.41 11.22 4.78
CA ILE A 202 -7.66 10.54 5.14
C ILE A 202 -8.65 10.63 3.98
N ILE A 203 -9.20 9.49 3.62
CA ILE A 203 -10.31 9.31 2.70
C ILE A 203 -11.42 8.49 3.35
N ASN A 204 -12.53 8.33 2.67
CA ASN A 204 -13.67 7.54 3.09
C ASN A 204 -14.08 6.52 2.03
N LEU A 205 -15.04 5.66 2.34
CA LEU A 205 -15.48 4.60 1.43
C LEU A 205 -16.10 5.14 0.13
N GLN A 206 -16.68 6.35 0.15
CA GLN A 206 -17.20 6.98 -1.07
C GLN A 206 -16.07 7.28 -2.07
N ASP A 207 -14.88 7.69 -1.60
CA ASP A 207 -13.72 7.92 -2.48
C ASP A 207 -13.28 6.62 -3.19
N VAL A 208 -13.40 5.46 -2.51
CA VAL A 208 -13.12 4.14 -3.11
C VAL A 208 -14.22 3.77 -4.13
N THR A 209 -15.46 4.11 -3.81
CA THR A 209 -16.59 3.91 -4.74
C THR A 209 -16.41 4.76 -6.00
N ASP A 210 -16.02 6.02 -5.84
CA ASP A 210 -15.74 6.93 -6.96
C ASP A 210 -14.59 6.36 -7.84
N LEU A 211 -13.52 5.83 -7.21
CA LEU A 211 -12.42 5.18 -7.92
C LEU A 211 -12.89 3.94 -8.70
N ARG A 212 -13.70 3.07 -8.10
CA ARG A 212 -14.27 1.92 -8.78
C ARG A 212 -15.11 2.34 -10.00
N GLU A 213 -15.98 3.35 -9.83
CA GLU A 213 -16.83 3.84 -10.91
C GLU A 213 -16.01 4.45 -12.06
N THR A 214 -14.96 5.20 -11.74
CA THR A 214 -14.01 5.71 -12.74
C THR A 214 -13.33 4.57 -13.50
N LEU A 215 -12.83 3.54 -12.80
CA LEU A 215 -12.20 2.38 -13.43
C LEU A 215 -13.19 1.62 -14.35
N GLU A 216 -14.43 1.43 -13.91
CA GLU A 216 -15.49 0.81 -14.73
C GLU A 216 -15.84 1.67 -15.96
N ALA A 217 -15.85 3.00 -15.83
CA ALA A 217 -16.07 3.91 -16.95
C ALA A 217 -14.92 3.85 -17.97
N ILE A 218 -13.66 3.84 -17.52
CA ILE A 218 -12.48 3.70 -18.39
C ILE A 218 -12.55 2.35 -19.14
N GLN A 219 -12.83 1.26 -18.44
CA GLN A 219 -12.92 -0.09 -19.03
C GLN A 219 -13.97 -0.17 -20.14
N ASN A 220 -15.08 0.53 -19.96
CA ASN A 220 -16.18 0.57 -20.92
C ASN A 220 -16.04 1.67 -21.99
N HIS A 221 -14.88 2.33 -22.09
CA HIS A 221 -14.61 3.46 -23.00
C HIS A 221 -15.63 4.61 -22.85
N GLY A 222 -16.17 4.79 -21.63
CA GLY A 222 -17.11 5.86 -21.29
C GLY A 222 -16.45 7.14 -20.84
N GLU A 223 -15.13 7.14 -20.62
CA GLU A 223 -14.37 8.28 -20.17
C GLU A 223 -13.04 8.42 -20.93
N GLU A 224 -12.69 9.65 -21.30
CA GLU A 224 -11.43 9.98 -21.95
C GLU A 224 -10.50 10.66 -20.96
N GLY A 225 -9.24 10.15 -20.86
CA GLY A 225 -8.22 10.74 -20.00
C GLY A 225 -7.59 11.99 -20.63
N GLU A 226 -7.18 12.93 -19.79
CA GLU A 226 -6.43 14.12 -20.19
C GLU A 226 -4.92 13.82 -20.31
N GLY A 227 -4.24 14.46 -21.25
CA GLY A 227 -2.80 14.33 -21.46
C GLY A 227 -2.41 13.22 -22.44
N PHE A 228 -1.17 12.75 -22.34
CA PHE A 228 -0.65 11.70 -23.22
C PHE A 228 0.02 10.56 -22.44
N TYR A 229 0.96 10.87 -21.53
CA TYR A 229 1.63 9.91 -20.68
C TYR A 229 2.14 10.60 -19.40
N PRO A 230 1.61 10.23 -18.23
CA PRO A 230 0.42 9.38 -18.05
C PRO A 230 -0.87 10.08 -18.50
N LEU A 231 -1.91 9.29 -18.81
CA LEU A 231 -3.27 9.80 -18.92
C LEU A 231 -3.83 10.07 -17.53
N SER A 232 -4.46 11.24 -17.34
CA SER A 232 -5.08 11.62 -16.09
C SER A 232 -6.60 11.52 -16.18
N PHE A 233 -7.20 10.76 -15.27
CA PHE A 233 -8.64 10.65 -15.09
C PHE A 233 -9.04 11.24 -13.76
N LYS A 234 -10.09 12.07 -13.75
CA LYS A 234 -10.57 12.69 -12.51
C LYS A 234 -11.50 11.75 -11.78
N VAL A 235 -11.04 11.19 -10.66
CA VAL A 235 -11.88 10.35 -9.78
C VAL A 235 -12.90 11.22 -9.03
N ASN A 236 -12.42 12.26 -8.34
CA ASN A 236 -13.27 13.24 -7.66
C ASN A 236 -12.52 14.55 -7.43
N LYS A 237 -12.97 15.39 -6.48
CA LYS A 237 -12.34 16.70 -6.20
C LYS A 237 -10.94 16.61 -5.58
N ARG A 238 -10.57 15.44 -5.02
CA ARG A 238 -9.34 15.24 -4.26
C ARG A 238 -8.41 14.22 -4.85
N ILE A 239 -8.90 13.42 -5.81
CA ILE A 239 -8.22 12.24 -6.33
C ILE A 239 -8.27 12.25 -7.84
N ASN A 240 -7.11 12.06 -8.47
CA ASN A 240 -6.98 11.71 -9.89
C ASN A 240 -6.37 10.32 -9.99
N LEU A 241 -6.65 9.61 -11.09
CA LEU A 241 -6.02 8.35 -11.45
C LEU A 241 -5.13 8.57 -12.66
N LEU A 242 -3.85 8.31 -12.52
CA LEU A 242 -2.87 8.40 -13.60
C LEU A 242 -2.61 7.00 -14.18
N THR A 243 -2.85 6.82 -15.47
CA THR A 243 -2.73 5.52 -16.13
C THR A 243 -1.80 5.56 -17.33
N GLU A 244 -1.42 4.39 -17.82
CA GLU A 244 -0.86 4.24 -19.15
C GLU A 244 -1.87 4.64 -20.24
N PRO A 245 -1.41 4.99 -21.46
CA PRO A 245 -2.29 5.14 -22.62
C PRO A 245 -3.15 3.91 -22.85
N SER A 246 -4.35 4.07 -23.42
CA SER A 246 -5.37 3.01 -23.52
C SER A 246 -4.88 1.72 -24.19
N TRP A 247 -3.94 1.80 -25.15
CA TRP A 247 -3.37 0.63 -25.83
C TRP A 247 -2.32 -0.14 -25.01
N LEU A 248 -1.87 0.39 -23.86
CA LEU A 248 -0.96 -0.26 -22.91
C LEU A 248 -1.68 -0.71 -21.64
N GLN A 249 -2.91 -0.24 -21.41
CA GLN A 249 -3.68 -0.59 -20.21
C GLN A 249 -3.97 -2.10 -20.14
N THR A 250 -3.81 -2.68 -18.96
CA THR A 250 -4.08 -4.07 -18.69
C THR A 250 -5.28 -4.22 -17.75
N TRP A 251 -6.25 -5.08 -18.15
CA TRP A 251 -7.54 -5.20 -17.48
C TRP A 251 -7.84 -6.61 -16.93
N ASN A 252 -6.98 -7.58 -17.18
CA ASN A 252 -7.13 -8.92 -16.65
C ASN A 252 -6.49 -8.99 -15.26
N PRO A 253 -7.24 -9.25 -14.18
CA PRO A 253 -6.67 -9.45 -12.85
C PRO A 253 -5.68 -10.61 -12.85
N ARG A 254 -4.55 -10.44 -12.13
CA ARG A 254 -3.49 -11.45 -12.04
C ARG A 254 -3.83 -12.58 -11.08
N TYR A 255 -4.55 -12.26 -10.00
CA TYR A 255 -4.90 -13.18 -8.94
C TYR A 255 -6.38 -13.03 -8.56
N PRO A 256 -7.31 -13.34 -9.51
CA PRO A 256 -8.75 -13.17 -9.25
C PRO A 256 -9.25 -14.04 -8.08
N GLU A 257 -8.59 -15.18 -7.82
CA GLU A 257 -8.93 -16.09 -6.73
C GLU A 257 -8.57 -15.54 -5.34
N LEU A 258 -7.56 -14.66 -5.23
CA LEU A 258 -7.13 -14.08 -3.96
C LEU A 258 -7.98 -12.87 -3.52
N THR A 259 -8.88 -12.47 -4.35
CA THR A 259 -9.70 -11.27 -4.17
C THR A 259 -11.13 -11.59 -3.75
N GLN A 260 -11.50 -12.87 -3.72
CA GLN A 260 -12.83 -13.31 -3.27
C GLN A 260 -12.78 -13.47 -1.73
N ILE A 261 -13.40 -12.54 -1.01
CA ILE A 261 -13.88 -12.83 0.33
C ILE A 261 -15.08 -13.73 0.12
N GLU A 262 -14.99 -15.00 0.51
CA GLU A 262 -16.14 -15.91 0.52
C GLU A 262 -17.26 -15.26 1.33
N GLU A 263 -18.45 -15.13 0.74
CA GLU A 263 -19.66 -14.63 1.38
C GLU A 263 -20.12 -15.53 2.54
#